data_fc6b6e7e3b5deb40b2e5906a9aa2c8a5
#
_entry.id   fc6b6e7e3b5deb40b2e5906a9aa2c8a5
#
_cell.length_a   1.000
_cell.length_b   1.000
_cell.length_c   1.000
_cell.angle_alpha   90.00
_cell.angle_beta   90.00
_cell.angle_gamma   90.00
#
_symmetry.space_group_name_H-M   'P 1'
#
loop_
_entity.id
_entity.type
_entity.pdbx_description
1 polymer ?
#
loop_
_entity_poly.entity_id
_entity_poly.type
_entity_poly.pdbx_seq_one_letter_code
_entity_poly.pdbx_strand_id
1 'polypeptide(L)'
;LNKANYDKVESNENVEVLDGTASFKDDHTIIVDNGSDSYEIFAEKIFINTGTRPFIPDVKGLEVGNRIHTSETLMNLEEFPETLAILGSGFIGLEFAATYAKFGTKVTIIDNGDRLLPREDDDVAEVVYESYKSLGVDILFNSEINHVEQSDEKVLISYTENGDSKELRADALLVATGRRANIEDLHVENAGVQVSERGFINVNDHLQTNKPHIFAMGDINGGPQFTYVSLDDYRIVK
;
A
#
# COMPACT_ATOMS: atom_id res chain seq x y z
N LEU A 1 -11.08 -14.82 8.92
CA LEU A 1 -10.20 -15.30 7.84
C LEU A 1 -8.76 -15.42 8.34
N ASN A 2 -8.21 -14.40 9.00
CA ASN A 2 -6.83 -14.39 9.47
C ASN A 2 -6.55 -15.53 10.47
N LYS A 3 -7.42 -15.71 11.48
CA LYS A 3 -7.26 -16.79 12.45
C LYS A 3 -7.28 -18.18 11.82
N ALA A 4 -8.20 -18.45 10.89
CA ALA A 4 -8.28 -19.75 10.23
C ALA A 4 -7.04 -20.03 9.35
N ASN A 5 -6.44 -19.01 8.74
CA ASN A 5 -5.20 -19.17 7.99
C ASN A 5 -4.00 -19.40 8.92
N TYR A 6 -3.94 -18.68 10.05
CA TYR A 6 -2.92 -18.88 11.07
C TYR A 6 -2.97 -20.32 11.62
N ASP A 7 -4.14 -20.73 12.11
CA ASP A 7 -4.36 -22.08 12.68
C ASP A 7 -3.98 -23.18 11.67
N LYS A 8 -4.25 -22.97 10.37
CA LYS A 8 -3.89 -23.91 9.30
C LYS A 8 -2.37 -24.03 9.11
N VAL A 9 -1.63 -22.94 9.22
CA VAL A 9 -0.16 -22.96 9.09
C VAL A 9 0.46 -23.55 10.35
N GLU A 10 0.03 -23.13 11.52
CA GLU A 10 0.51 -23.59 12.83
C GLU A 10 0.27 -25.11 13.04
N SER A 11 -0.85 -25.64 12.51
CA SER A 11 -1.16 -27.08 12.63
C SER A 11 -0.30 -28.01 11.75
N ASN A 12 0.59 -27.45 10.91
CA ASN A 12 1.46 -28.25 10.07
C ASN A 12 2.73 -28.67 10.83
N GLU A 13 2.95 -29.95 10.99
CA GLU A 13 4.08 -30.55 11.75
C GLU A 13 5.48 -30.13 11.23
N ASN A 14 5.57 -29.65 9.99
CA ASN A 14 6.82 -29.19 9.38
C ASN A 14 7.00 -27.66 9.42
N VAL A 15 6.14 -26.94 10.12
CA VAL A 15 6.14 -25.47 10.19
C VAL A 15 6.16 -25.03 11.64
N GLU A 16 7.08 -24.16 11.97
CA GLU A 16 7.09 -23.44 13.23
C GLU A 16 6.73 -21.97 12.95
N VAL A 17 5.70 -21.44 13.62
CA VAL A 17 5.28 -20.04 13.52
C VAL A 17 5.87 -19.28 14.70
N LEU A 18 6.62 -18.24 14.43
CA LEU A 18 7.21 -17.37 15.44
C LEU A 18 6.61 -15.97 15.29
N ASP A 19 5.90 -15.53 16.32
CA ASP A 19 5.34 -14.19 16.40
C ASP A 19 6.40 -13.19 16.87
N GLY A 20 6.62 -12.12 16.08
CA GLY A 20 7.59 -11.09 16.41
C GLY A 20 8.02 -10.28 15.19
N THR A 21 8.89 -9.31 15.44
CA THR A 21 9.55 -8.53 14.39
C THR A 21 10.82 -9.22 13.95
N ALA A 22 10.90 -9.59 12.66
CA ALA A 22 12.06 -10.25 12.08
C ALA A 22 13.05 -9.24 11.50
N SER A 23 14.35 -9.44 11.75
CA SER A 23 15.42 -8.63 11.18
C SER A 23 16.64 -9.49 10.83
N PHE A 24 17.42 -9.08 9.83
CA PHE A 24 18.67 -9.74 9.48
C PHE A 24 19.77 -9.38 10.48
N LYS A 25 20.41 -10.40 11.06
CA LYS A 25 21.68 -10.27 11.76
C LYS A 25 22.85 -10.34 10.77
N ASP A 26 22.78 -11.27 9.85
CA ASP A 26 23.69 -11.49 8.72
C ASP A 26 22.90 -12.17 7.57
N ASP A 27 23.57 -12.63 6.52
CA ASP A 27 22.91 -13.19 5.35
C ASP A 27 22.33 -14.62 5.54
N HIS A 28 22.58 -15.26 6.68
CA HIS A 28 22.02 -16.57 7.03
C HIS A 28 21.25 -16.56 8.36
N THR A 29 21.36 -15.50 9.14
CA THR A 29 20.78 -15.44 10.50
C THR A 29 19.72 -14.35 10.61
N ILE A 30 18.52 -14.75 11.01
CA ILE A 30 17.39 -13.87 11.33
C ILE A 30 17.24 -13.78 12.84
N ILE A 31 17.05 -12.58 13.35
CA ILE A 31 16.60 -12.32 14.71
C ILE A 31 15.08 -12.12 14.67
N VAL A 32 14.33 -12.80 15.53
CA VAL A 32 12.91 -12.56 15.77
C VAL A 32 12.74 -12.04 17.20
N ASP A 33 12.27 -10.82 17.34
CA ASP A 33 12.02 -10.16 18.61
C ASP A 33 10.50 -10.01 18.84
N ASN A 34 9.99 -10.59 19.93
CA ASN A 34 8.58 -10.50 20.30
C ASN A 34 8.32 -9.50 21.46
N GLY A 35 9.34 -8.73 21.83
CA GLY A 35 9.30 -7.74 22.92
C GLY A 35 9.60 -8.31 24.31
N SER A 36 9.54 -9.64 24.50
CA SER A 36 9.92 -10.34 25.74
C SER A 36 11.14 -11.21 25.55
N ASP A 37 11.19 -11.89 24.40
CA ASP A 37 12.24 -12.83 24.03
C ASP A 37 12.77 -12.50 22.65
N SER A 38 14.02 -12.88 22.39
CA SER A 38 14.66 -12.74 21.09
C SER A 38 15.27 -14.08 20.68
N TYR A 39 14.99 -14.50 19.46
CA TYR A 39 15.44 -15.76 18.90
C TYR A 39 16.39 -15.52 17.74
N GLU A 40 17.51 -16.24 17.69
CA GLU A 40 18.37 -16.28 16.51
C GLU A 40 18.10 -17.56 15.72
N ILE A 41 17.79 -17.41 14.46
CA ILE A 41 17.42 -18.51 13.57
C ILE A 41 18.40 -18.53 12.40
N PHE A 42 19.15 -19.63 12.28
CA PHE A 42 19.97 -19.90 11.10
C PHE A 42 19.13 -20.57 10.01
N ALA A 43 19.24 -20.10 8.77
CA ALA A 43 18.55 -20.68 7.62
C ALA A 43 19.47 -20.85 6.41
N GLU A 44 19.38 -22.01 5.73
CA GLU A 44 20.06 -22.24 4.46
C GLU A 44 19.42 -21.48 3.30
N LYS A 45 18.10 -21.23 3.38
CA LYS A 45 17.34 -20.41 2.43
C LYS A 45 16.38 -19.50 3.18
N ILE A 46 16.25 -18.28 2.69
CA ILE A 46 15.39 -17.25 3.28
C ILE A 46 14.46 -16.70 2.21
N PHE A 47 13.16 -16.61 2.53
CA PHE A 47 12.14 -16.05 1.65
C PHE A 47 11.53 -14.82 2.32
N ILE A 48 11.76 -13.64 1.72
CA ILE A 48 11.20 -12.38 2.19
C ILE A 48 9.86 -12.16 1.50
N ASN A 49 8.77 -12.10 2.29
CA ASN A 49 7.42 -11.86 1.79
C ASN A 49 6.66 -10.90 2.71
N THR A 50 7.33 -9.82 3.12
CA THR A 50 6.81 -8.84 4.08
C THR A 50 5.84 -7.85 3.44
N GLY A 51 5.68 -7.89 2.12
CA GLY A 51 4.72 -7.09 1.39
C GLY A 51 5.02 -5.59 1.42
N THR A 52 3.96 -4.80 1.33
CA THR A 52 4.01 -3.34 1.25
C THR A 52 2.99 -2.72 2.20
N ARG A 53 3.16 -1.43 2.49
CA ARG A 53 2.21 -0.60 3.24
C ARG A 53 1.85 0.67 2.47
N PRO A 54 0.75 1.36 2.81
CA PRO A 54 0.39 2.64 2.22
C PRO A 54 1.53 3.66 2.34
N PHE A 55 1.78 4.38 1.26
CA PHE A 55 2.69 5.53 1.25
C PHE A 55 1.92 6.79 1.62
N ILE A 56 2.37 7.49 2.65
CA ILE A 56 1.83 8.79 3.06
C ILE A 56 2.82 9.85 2.60
N PRO A 57 2.46 10.75 1.69
CA PRO A 57 3.35 11.82 1.24
C PRO A 57 3.57 12.85 2.36
N ASP A 58 4.73 13.51 2.30
CA ASP A 58 5.06 14.60 3.23
C ASP A 58 4.29 15.87 2.84
N VAL A 59 3.03 15.92 3.26
CA VAL A 59 2.14 17.09 3.11
C VAL A 59 1.79 17.61 4.48
N LYS A 60 1.91 18.92 4.68
CA LYS A 60 1.63 19.55 5.95
C LYS A 60 0.22 19.21 6.46
N GLY A 61 0.13 18.65 7.68
CA GLY A 61 -1.11 18.27 8.33
C GLY A 61 -1.74 16.95 7.85
N LEU A 62 -1.11 16.23 6.91
CA LEU A 62 -1.57 14.94 6.43
C LEU A 62 -1.13 13.82 7.38
N GLU A 63 -1.78 13.72 8.52
CA GLU A 63 -1.53 12.71 9.52
C GLU A 63 -2.70 11.73 9.59
N VAL A 64 -2.41 10.43 9.43
CA VAL A 64 -3.44 9.37 9.51
C VAL A 64 -4.01 9.29 10.92
N GLY A 65 -5.33 9.25 11.00
CA GLY A 65 -6.08 9.20 12.25
C GLY A 65 -7.36 10.03 12.14
N ASN A 66 -8.29 9.82 13.04
CA ASN A 66 -9.58 10.47 13.08
C ASN A 66 -10.31 10.48 11.71
N ARG A 67 -10.04 11.45 10.82
CA ARG A 67 -10.72 11.60 9.52
C ARG A 67 -9.83 11.39 8.30
N ILE A 68 -8.55 11.14 8.51
CA ILE A 68 -7.58 10.85 7.44
C ILE A 68 -7.22 9.37 7.51
N HIS A 69 -7.50 8.65 6.46
CA HIS A 69 -7.43 7.18 6.42
C HIS A 69 -6.49 6.69 5.34
N THR A 70 -5.96 5.50 5.54
CA THR A 70 -5.39 4.65 4.50
C THR A 70 -6.43 3.64 4.03
N SER A 71 -6.12 2.82 3.02
CA SER A 71 -6.95 1.69 2.61
C SER A 71 -7.21 0.69 3.74
N GLU A 72 -6.32 0.60 4.72
CA GLU A 72 -6.43 -0.31 5.85
C GLU A 72 -7.41 0.21 6.92
N THR A 73 -7.40 1.52 7.17
CA THR A 73 -8.22 2.12 8.24
C THR A 73 -9.59 2.57 7.75
N LEU A 74 -9.73 2.97 6.48
CA LEU A 74 -11.02 3.37 5.92
C LEU A 74 -12.06 2.23 5.94
N MET A 75 -11.62 0.99 5.75
CA MET A 75 -12.50 -0.19 5.81
C MET A 75 -13.06 -0.48 7.21
N ASN A 76 -12.51 0.13 8.25
CA ASN A 76 -12.96 -0.07 9.63
C ASN A 76 -13.98 0.99 10.09
N LEU A 77 -14.39 1.91 9.20
CA LEU A 77 -15.43 2.88 9.53
C LEU A 77 -16.77 2.16 9.77
N GLU A 78 -17.43 2.51 10.86
CA GLU A 78 -18.75 1.96 11.23
C GLU A 78 -19.88 2.56 10.37
N GLU A 79 -19.69 3.79 9.89
CA GLU A 79 -20.65 4.52 9.06
C GLU A 79 -19.98 5.06 7.78
N PHE A 80 -20.73 5.05 6.69
CA PHE A 80 -20.26 5.65 5.44
C PHE A 80 -20.26 7.18 5.56
N PRO A 81 -19.15 7.86 5.20
CA PRO A 81 -19.12 9.32 5.16
C PRO A 81 -20.06 9.84 4.05
N GLU A 82 -20.74 10.97 4.26
CA GLU A 82 -21.53 11.63 3.22
C GLU A 82 -20.64 12.12 2.06
N THR A 83 -19.44 12.60 2.40
CA THR A 83 -18.45 13.11 1.45
C THR A 83 -17.08 12.47 1.71
N LEU A 84 -16.44 11.94 0.67
CA LEU A 84 -15.11 11.33 0.71
C LEU A 84 -14.19 11.99 -0.31
N ALA A 85 -13.09 12.56 0.16
CA ALA A 85 -11.99 12.94 -0.70
C ALA A 85 -11.00 11.77 -0.81
N ILE A 86 -10.44 11.54 -1.99
CA ILE A 86 -9.43 10.50 -2.24
C ILE A 86 -8.21 11.16 -2.86
N LEU A 87 -7.06 11.00 -2.24
CA LEU A 87 -5.79 11.46 -2.77
C LEU A 87 -5.12 10.33 -3.56
N GLY A 88 -5.06 10.49 -4.88
CA GLY A 88 -4.50 9.54 -5.83
C GLY A 88 -5.55 8.72 -6.59
N SER A 89 -5.38 8.64 -7.91
CA SER A 89 -6.26 7.96 -8.87
C SER A 89 -5.71 6.60 -9.33
N GLY A 90 -4.85 5.97 -8.54
CA GLY A 90 -4.38 4.60 -8.79
C GLY A 90 -5.48 3.56 -8.53
N PHE A 91 -5.18 2.27 -8.76
CA PHE A 91 -6.15 1.17 -8.59
C PHE A 91 -6.88 1.20 -7.25
N ILE A 92 -6.16 1.40 -6.14
CA ILE A 92 -6.75 1.48 -4.80
C ILE A 92 -7.73 2.65 -4.70
N GLY A 93 -7.31 3.85 -5.11
CA GLY A 93 -8.17 5.04 -5.11
C GLY A 93 -9.45 4.84 -5.91
N LEU A 94 -9.32 4.26 -7.11
CA LEU A 94 -10.45 3.96 -7.99
C LEU A 94 -11.40 2.90 -7.39
N GLU A 95 -10.88 1.80 -6.84
CA GLU A 95 -11.72 0.77 -6.20
C GLU A 95 -12.54 1.33 -5.04
N PHE A 96 -11.92 2.14 -4.17
CA PHE A 96 -12.63 2.81 -3.09
C PHE A 96 -13.64 3.84 -3.62
N ALA A 97 -13.27 4.62 -4.62
CA ALA A 97 -14.17 5.59 -5.23
C ALA A 97 -15.45 4.94 -5.78
N ALA A 98 -15.31 3.86 -6.56
CA ALA A 98 -16.45 3.14 -7.10
C ALA A 98 -17.32 2.50 -6.00
N THR A 99 -16.69 1.95 -4.97
CA THR A 99 -17.38 1.31 -3.85
C THR A 99 -18.20 2.32 -3.06
N TYR A 100 -17.57 3.42 -2.62
CA TYR A 100 -18.24 4.44 -1.80
C TYR A 100 -19.31 5.21 -2.59
N ALA A 101 -19.05 5.52 -3.87
CA ALA A 101 -20.05 6.16 -4.73
C ALA A 101 -21.32 5.30 -4.88
N LYS A 102 -21.17 3.98 -5.04
CA LYS A 102 -22.31 3.05 -5.10
C LYS A 102 -23.10 2.94 -3.79
N PHE A 103 -22.47 3.21 -2.65
CA PHE A 103 -23.12 3.31 -1.35
C PHE A 103 -23.71 4.70 -1.06
N GLY A 104 -23.64 5.63 -2.01
CA GLY A 104 -24.25 6.95 -1.92
C GLY A 104 -23.36 8.05 -1.36
N THR A 105 -22.08 7.77 -1.08
CA THR A 105 -21.10 8.79 -0.71
C THR A 105 -20.79 9.68 -1.92
N LYS A 106 -20.75 11.00 -1.72
CA LYS A 106 -20.22 11.92 -2.73
C LYS A 106 -18.70 11.88 -2.72
N VAL A 107 -18.11 11.35 -3.80
CA VAL A 107 -16.66 11.12 -3.89
C VAL A 107 -16.00 12.14 -4.78
N THR A 108 -14.86 12.68 -4.32
CA THR A 108 -13.96 13.53 -5.11
C THR A 108 -12.55 12.96 -5.08
N ILE A 109 -11.99 12.63 -6.23
CA ILE A 109 -10.58 12.22 -6.38
C ILE A 109 -9.74 13.46 -6.69
N ILE A 110 -8.60 13.60 -6.01
CA ILE A 110 -7.59 14.64 -6.26
C ILE A 110 -6.33 13.94 -6.74
N ASP A 111 -5.85 14.28 -7.94
CA ASP A 111 -4.65 13.69 -8.53
C ASP A 111 -3.79 14.77 -9.19
N ASN A 112 -2.48 14.65 -9.03
CA ASN A 112 -1.53 15.57 -9.66
C ASN A 112 -1.23 15.22 -11.13
N GLY A 113 -1.64 14.05 -11.59
CA GLY A 113 -1.59 13.65 -12.99
C GLY A 113 -2.64 14.37 -13.84
N ASP A 114 -2.52 14.22 -15.12
CA ASP A 114 -3.41 14.81 -16.13
C ASP A 114 -4.49 13.83 -16.62
N ARG A 115 -4.41 12.55 -16.23
CA ARG A 115 -5.34 11.48 -16.61
C ARG A 115 -5.37 10.34 -15.59
N LEU A 116 -6.41 9.51 -15.65
CA LEU A 116 -6.47 8.24 -14.93
C LEU A 116 -5.51 7.20 -15.55
N LEU A 117 -5.03 6.29 -14.70
CA LEU A 117 -4.31 5.08 -15.11
C LEU A 117 -3.21 5.38 -16.15
N PRO A 118 -2.19 6.20 -15.85
CA PRO A 118 -1.22 6.67 -16.82
C PRO A 118 -0.34 5.57 -17.45
N ARG A 119 -0.44 4.34 -16.97
CA ARG A 119 0.28 3.17 -17.49
C ARG A 119 -0.56 2.31 -18.44
N GLU A 120 -1.86 2.58 -18.51
CA GLU A 120 -2.77 1.87 -19.40
C GLU A 120 -2.91 2.61 -20.73
N ASP A 121 -3.44 1.91 -21.74
CA ASP A 121 -3.72 2.48 -23.07
C ASP A 121 -4.76 3.61 -22.95
N ASP A 122 -4.68 4.61 -23.83
CA ASP A 122 -5.50 5.82 -23.75
C ASP A 122 -7.00 5.53 -23.85
N ASP A 123 -7.40 4.59 -24.70
CA ASP A 123 -8.79 4.17 -24.86
C ASP A 123 -9.33 3.45 -23.63
N VAL A 124 -8.50 2.68 -22.94
CA VAL A 124 -8.86 2.04 -21.65
C VAL A 124 -9.04 3.10 -20.57
N ALA A 125 -8.10 4.04 -20.46
CA ALA A 125 -8.16 5.13 -19.47
C ALA A 125 -9.40 6.00 -19.67
N GLU A 126 -9.78 6.31 -20.92
CA GLU A 126 -10.97 7.09 -21.25
C GLU A 126 -12.26 6.37 -20.87
N VAL A 127 -12.40 5.08 -21.20
CA VAL A 127 -13.58 4.28 -20.81
C VAL A 127 -13.74 4.21 -19.29
N VAL A 128 -12.62 4.06 -18.56
CA VAL A 128 -12.63 4.09 -17.09
C VAL A 128 -13.07 5.46 -16.60
N TYR A 129 -12.51 6.54 -17.10
CA TYR A 129 -12.88 7.91 -16.73
C TYR A 129 -14.38 8.17 -16.90
N GLU A 130 -14.95 7.87 -18.06
CA GLU A 130 -16.39 8.05 -18.32
C GLU A 130 -17.27 7.16 -17.41
N SER A 131 -16.80 5.96 -17.07
CA SER A 131 -17.49 5.09 -16.12
C SER A 131 -17.58 5.74 -14.72
N TYR A 132 -16.46 6.28 -14.21
CA TYR A 132 -16.45 6.94 -12.90
C TYR A 132 -17.28 8.23 -12.88
N LYS A 133 -17.21 9.00 -13.94
CA LYS A 133 -18.04 10.19 -14.12
C LYS A 133 -19.54 9.84 -14.13
N SER A 134 -19.91 8.72 -14.76
CA SER A 134 -21.31 8.23 -14.76
C SER A 134 -21.78 7.78 -13.36
N LEU A 135 -20.85 7.37 -12.48
CA LEU A 135 -21.12 7.08 -11.07
C LEU A 135 -21.25 8.33 -10.20
N GLY A 136 -21.04 9.53 -10.77
CA GLY A 136 -21.08 10.79 -10.03
C GLY A 136 -19.79 11.08 -9.22
N VAL A 137 -18.67 10.44 -9.58
CA VAL A 137 -17.37 10.72 -8.98
C VAL A 137 -16.78 11.97 -9.65
N ASP A 138 -16.45 12.98 -8.85
CA ASP A 138 -15.69 14.15 -9.30
C ASP A 138 -14.20 13.82 -9.33
N ILE A 139 -13.48 14.16 -10.42
CA ILE A 139 -12.05 13.89 -10.56
C ILE A 139 -11.35 15.20 -10.90
N LEU A 140 -10.44 15.61 -10.01
CA LEU A 140 -9.65 16.83 -10.13
C LEU A 140 -8.23 16.45 -10.54
N PHE A 141 -7.92 16.61 -11.83
CA PHE A 141 -6.58 16.43 -12.40
C PHE A 141 -5.73 17.68 -12.23
N ASN A 142 -4.40 17.54 -12.42
CA ASN A 142 -3.42 18.60 -12.27
C ASN A 142 -3.59 19.33 -10.93
N SER A 143 -3.92 18.58 -9.89
CA SER A 143 -4.29 19.07 -8.57
C SER A 143 -3.32 18.55 -7.52
N GLU A 144 -2.57 19.44 -6.90
CA GLU A 144 -1.58 19.13 -5.88
C GLU A 144 -2.07 19.60 -4.50
N ILE A 145 -2.09 18.68 -3.52
CA ILE A 145 -2.45 19.02 -2.14
C ILE A 145 -1.27 19.72 -1.47
N ASN A 146 -1.55 20.88 -0.87
CA ASN A 146 -0.56 21.71 -0.20
C ASN A 146 -0.64 21.60 1.32
N HIS A 147 -1.85 21.47 1.85
CA HIS A 147 -2.09 21.43 3.29
C HIS A 147 -3.41 20.73 3.61
N VAL A 148 -3.44 20.02 4.74
CA VAL A 148 -4.64 19.38 5.27
C VAL A 148 -4.85 19.81 6.71
N GLU A 149 -6.08 20.20 7.06
CA GLU A 149 -6.50 20.44 8.43
C GLU A 149 -7.64 19.50 8.75
N GLN A 150 -7.60 18.84 9.89
CA GLN A 150 -8.69 17.99 10.36
C GLN A 150 -9.29 18.54 11.65
N SER A 151 -10.60 18.47 11.74
CA SER A 151 -11.40 18.77 12.93
C SER A 151 -12.23 17.54 13.30
N ASP A 152 -13.01 17.64 14.39
CA ASP A 152 -13.91 16.54 14.77
C ASP A 152 -15.04 16.30 13.75
N GLU A 153 -15.35 17.28 12.90
CA GLU A 153 -16.45 17.20 11.94
C GLU A 153 -15.99 16.95 10.50
N LYS A 154 -14.94 17.62 10.06
CA LYS A 154 -14.53 17.67 8.64
C LYS A 154 -13.00 17.71 8.48
N VAL A 155 -12.59 17.29 7.29
CA VAL A 155 -11.24 17.56 6.76
C VAL A 155 -11.33 18.72 5.78
N LEU A 156 -10.45 19.71 5.95
CA LEU A 156 -10.25 20.80 5.00
C LEU A 156 -8.95 20.53 4.22
N ILE A 157 -9.06 20.48 2.91
CA ILE A 157 -7.95 20.16 1.99
C ILE A 157 -7.70 21.39 1.15
N SER A 158 -6.52 22.01 1.33
CA SER A 158 -6.05 23.10 0.48
C SER A 158 -5.20 22.52 -0.64
N TYR A 159 -5.52 22.82 -1.87
CA TYR A 159 -4.84 22.29 -3.06
C TYR A 159 -4.67 23.37 -4.13
N THR A 160 -3.75 23.14 -5.05
CA THR A 160 -3.55 23.98 -6.24
C THR A 160 -4.00 23.19 -7.46
N GLU A 161 -4.93 23.71 -8.24
CA GLU A 161 -5.39 23.15 -9.51
C GLU A 161 -5.09 24.10 -10.65
N ASN A 162 -4.30 23.67 -11.61
CA ASN A 162 -3.85 24.49 -12.75
C ASN A 162 -3.25 25.86 -12.34
N GLY A 163 -2.61 25.93 -11.15
CA GLY A 163 -1.99 27.14 -10.62
C GLY A 163 -2.89 27.97 -9.70
N ASP A 164 -4.18 27.67 -9.60
CA ASP A 164 -5.13 28.34 -8.71
C ASP A 164 -5.26 27.62 -7.37
N SER A 165 -5.19 28.38 -6.28
CA SER A 165 -5.42 27.84 -4.92
C SER A 165 -6.91 27.64 -4.68
N LYS A 166 -7.26 26.43 -4.22
CA LYS A 166 -8.63 26.01 -3.94
C LYS A 166 -8.72 25.25 -2.62
N GLU A 167 -9.93 25.08 -2.12
CA GLU A 167 -10.24 24.32 -0.92
C GLU A 167 -11.36 23.32 -1.17
N LEU A 168 -11.23 22.13 -0.59
CA LEU A 168 -12.25 21.09 -0.56
C LEU A 168 -12.51 20.67 0.89
N ARG A 169 -13.77 20.51 1.26
CA ARG A 169 -14.19 19.97 2.57
C ARG A 169 -14.82 18.59 2.38
N ALA A 170 -14.41 17.64 3.22
CA ALA A 170 -14.95 16.28 3.21
C ALA A 170 -15.13 15.75 4.63
N ASP A 171 -15.96 14.71 4.80
CA ASP A 171 -16.13 13.99 6.06
C ASP A 171 -14.93 13.11 6.36
N ALA A 172 -14.32 12.57 5.30
CA ALA A 172 -13.12 11.75 5.38
C ALA A 172 -12.19 12.00 4.18
N LEU A 173 -10.89 11.75 4.39
CA LEU A 173 -9.87 11.73 3.34
C LEU A 173 -9.21 10.35 3.30
N LEU A 174 -9.22 9.71 2.13
CA LEU A 174 -8.43 8.52 1.86
C LEU A 174 -7.10 8.90 1.20
N VAL A 175 -5.99 8.46 1.77
CA VAL A 175 -4.67 8.57 1.17
C VAL A 175 -4.37 7.30 0.38
N ALA A 176 -4.38 7.39 -0.95
CA ALA A 176 -4.18 6.29 -1.91
C ALA A 176 -3.04 6.61 -2.92
N THR A 177 -1.99 7.27 -2.46
CA THR A 177 -0.87 7.80 -3.27
C THR A 177 0.18 6.77 -3.64
N GLY A 178 -0.07 5.50 -3.34
CA GLY A 178 0.82 4.39 -3.64
C GLY A 178 1.19 3.57 -2.42
N ARG A 179 2.17 2.69 -2.61
CA ARG A 179 2.66 1.77 -1.58
C ARG A 179 4.17 1.77 -1.53
N ARG A 180 4.74 1.46 -0.37
CA ARG A 180 6.18 1.26 -0.17
C ARG A 180 6.45 -0.10 0.47
N ALA A 181 7.59 -0.66 0.18
CA ALA A 181 8.01 -1.95 0.70
C ALA A 181 8.16 -1.94 2.23
N ASN A 182 7.82 -3.05 2.88
CA ASN A 182 8.03 -3.24 4.32
C ASN A 182 9.42 -3.81 4.57
N ILE A 183 10.44 -2.93 4.55
CA ILE A 183 11.85 -3.32 4.71
C ILE A 183 12.55 -2.65 5.91
N GLU A 184 11.96 -1.62 6.53
CA GLU A 184 12.67 -0.80 7.51
C GLU A 184 13.14 -1.60 8.72
N ASP A 185 12.29 -2.47 9.26
CA ASP A 185 12.63 -3.29 10.42
C ASP A 185 13.41 -4.56 10.05
N LEU A 186 13.47 -4.89 8.75
CA LEU A 186 14.18 -6.09 8.28
C LEU A 186 15.69 -5.96 8.33
N HIS A 187 16.25 -4.73 8.32
CA HIS A 187 17.69 -4.50 8.27
C HIS A 187 18.39 -5.31 7.16
N VAL A 188 17.83 -5.25 5.94
CA VAL A 188 18.32 -6.03 4.78
C VAL A 188 19.77 -5.72 4.40
N GLU A 189 20.27 -4.55 4.79
CA GLU A 189 21.66 -4.13 4.67
C GLU A 189 22.64 -5.04 5.44
N ASN A 190 22.24 -5.61 6.59
CA ASN A 190 23.05 -6.54 7.36
C ASN A 190 23.31 -7.84 6.60
N ALA A 191 22.37 -8.25 5.74
CA ALA A 191 22.53 -9.38 4.83
C ALA A 191 23.23 -8.97 3.52
N GLY A 192 23.47 -7.69 3.29
CA GLY A 192 23.99 -7.16 2.02
C GLY A 192 23.03 -7.33 0.85
N VAL A 193 21.71 -7.40 1.12
CA VAL A 193 20.67 -7.45 0.09
C VAL A 193 20.50 -6.07 -0.54
N GLN A 194 20.43 -6.04 -1.88
CA GLN A 194 20.29 -4.80 -2.64
C GLN A 194 18.82 -4.39 -2.77
N VAL A 195 18.59 -3.09 -2.59
CA VAL A 195 17.28 -2.46 -2.82
C VAL A 195 17.36 -1.48 -3.99
N SER A 196 16.24 -1.30 -4.68
CA SER A 196 16.10 -0.31 -5.75
C SER A 196 16.03 1.11 -5.19
N GLU A 197 16.16 2.12 -6.05
CA GLU A 197 15.96 3.54 -5.69
C GLU A 197 14.54 3.80 -5.11
N ARG A 198 13.58 2.97 -5.46
CA ARG A 198 12.21 3.02 -4.96
C ARG A 198 12.01 2.26 -3.64
N GLY A 199 13.07 1.69 -3.06
CA GLY A 199 13.05 0.97 -1.80
C GLY A 199 12.53 -0.48 -1.86
N PHE A 200 12.36 -1.07 -3.05
CA PHE A 200 11.98 -2.49 -3.20
C PHE A 200 13.21 -3.38 -3.30
N ILE A 201 13.10 -4.64 -2.87
CA ILE A 201 14.20 -5.61 -2.98
C ILE A 201 14.40 -6.00 -4.45
N ASN A 202 15.64 -5.87 -4.93
CA ASN A 202 16.01 -6.26 -6.28
C ASN A 202 16.07 -7.78 -6.40
N VAL A 203 15.41 -8.34 -7.41
CA VAL A 203 15.41 -9.77 -7.73
C VAL A 203 15.64 -10.02 -9.22
N ASN A 204 16.10 -11.23 -9.54
CA ASN A 204 16.16 -11.74 -10.90
C ASN A 204 14.84 -12.46 -11.29
N ASP A 205 14.77 -13.04 -12.49
CA ASP A 205 13.59 -13.75 -13.01
C ASP A 205 13.24 -15.01 -12.20
N HIS A 206 14.12 -15.47 -11.31
CA HIS A 206 13.92 -16.56 -10.37
C HIS A 206 13.60 -16.08 -8.95
N LEU A 207 13.31 -14.80 -8.79
CA LEU A 207 13.03 -14.11 -7.52
C LEU A 207 14.18 -14.17 -6.51
N GLN A 208 15.40 -14.50 -6.95
CA GLN A 208 16.61 -14.46 -6.15
C GLN A 208 17.13 -13.01 -6.06
N THR A 209 17.54 -12.64 -4.87
CA THR A 209 18.30 -11.38 -4.67
C THR A 209 19.73 -11.53 -5.17
N ASN A 210 20.57 -10.52 -4.93
CA ASN A 210 22.03 -10.63 -5.13
C ASN A 210 22.72 -11.66 -4.19
N LYS A 211 21.95 -12.21 -3.23
CA LYS A 211 22.35 -13.35 -2.37
C LYS A 211 21.58 -14.59 -2.84
N PRO A 212 22.22 -15.60 -3.45
CA PRO A 212 21.54 -16.72 -4.13
C PRO A 212 20.61 -17.56 -3.26
N HIS A 213 20.77 -17.53 -1.94
CA HIS A 213 19.97 -18.22 -0.95
C HIS A 213 18.84 -17.34 -0.34
N ILE A 214 18.78 -16.05 -0.70
CA ILE A 214 17.74 -15.12 -0.26
C ILE A 214 16.84 -14.78 -1.44
N PHE A 215 15.54 -15.00 -1.28
CA PHE A 215 14.51 -14.74 -2.27
C PHE A 215 13.56 -13.65 -1.76
N ALA A 216 12.98 -12.85 -2.68
CA ALA A 216 11.93 -11.90 -2.32
C ALA A 216 10.74 -12.04 -3.27
N MET A 217 9.55 -12.26 -2.71
CA MET A 217 8.35 -12.61 -3.45
C MET A 217 7.14 -11.76 -3.04
N GLY A 218 6.21 -11.56 -3.96
CA GLY A 218 5.06 -10.67 -3.77
C GLY A 218 5.46 -9.19 -3.81
N ASP A 219 4.64 -8.34 -3.22
CA ASP A 219 4.76 -6.87 -3.35
C ASP A 219 6.13 -6.29 -2.95
N ILE A 220 6.89 -7.01 -2.12
CA ILE A 220 8.19 -6.56 -1.60
C ILE A 220 9.25 -6.40 -2.69
N ASN A 221 9.12 -7.09 -3.83
CA ASN A 221 10.07 -7.03 -4.96
C ASN A 221 9.76 -5.89 -5.95
N GLY A 222 8.63 -5.17 -5.78
CA GLY A 222 8.26 -4.02 -6.60
C GLY A 222 7.69 -4.35 -7.98
N GLY A 223 7.38 -5.61 -8.24
CA GLY A 223 6.59 -6.06 -9.39
C GLY A 223 5.13 -5.63 -9.32
N PRO A 224 4.25 -6.13 -10.20
CA PRO A 224 2.83 -5.84 -10.13
C PRO A 224 2.22 -6.33 -8.79
N GLN A 225 1.60 -5.41 -8.05
CA GLN A 225 1.11 -5.65 -6.68
C GLN A 225 -0.30 -6.25 -6.68
N PHE A 226 -0.41 -7.50 -7.13
CA PHE A 226 -1.67 -8.25 -7.19
C PHE A 226 -1.51 -9.61 -6.54
N THR A 227 -2.57 -10.09 -5.91
CA THR A 227 -2.61 -11.40 -5.24
C THR A 227 -2.21 -12.54 -6.17
N TYR A 228 -2.60 -12.49 -7.45
CA TYR A 228 -2.25 -13.51 -8.43
C TYR A 228 -0.76 -13.51 -8.78
N VAL A 229 -0.12 -12.34 -8.82
CA VAL A 229 1.32 -12.23 -9.04
C VAL A 229 2.08 -12.84 -7.87
N SER A 230 1.67 -12.55 -6.64
CA SER A 230 2.26 -13.18 -5.44
C SER A 230 2.11 -14.70 -5.44
N LEU A 231 0.99 -15.22 -5.96
CA LEU A 231 0.81 -16.67 -6.12
C LEU A 231 1.71 -17.26 -7.22
N ASP A 232 1.94 -16.53 -8.30
CA ASP A 232 2.88 -16.93 -9.35
C ASP A 232 4.33 -16.92 -8.85
N ASP A 233 4.71 -15.90 -8.10
CA ASP A 233 6.02 -15.84 -7.42
C ASP A 233 6.26 -17.09 -6.56
N TYR A 234 5.26 -17.50 -5.78
CA TYR A 234 5.34 -18.75 -5.04
C TYR A 234 5.59 -19.97 -5.94
N ARG A 235 4.98 -20.03 -7.13
CA ARG A 235 5.17 -21.13 -8.08
C ARG A 235 6.58 -21.15 -8.68
N ILE A 236 7.19 -19.97 -8.83
CA ILE A 236 8.57 -19.84 -9.35
C ILE A 236 9.57 -20.35 -8.32
N VAL A 237 9.38 -20.03 -7.02
CA VAL A 237 10.34 -20.40 -5.96
C VAL A 237 10.15 -21.80 -5.39
N LYS A 238 9.03 -22.46 -5.66
CA LYS A 238 8.73 -23.83 -5.24
C LYS A 238 9.55 -24.86 -6.00
#